data_3920737ffc12489af6a54a6058669466
#
_entry.id   3920737ffc12489af6a54a6058669466
#
_cell.length_a   1.000
_cell.length_b   1.000
_cell.length_c   1.000
_cell.angle_alpha   90.00
_cell.angle_beta   90.00
_cell.angle_gamma   90.00
#
_symmetry.space_group_name_H-M   'P 1'
#
loop_
_entity.id
_entity.type
_entity.pdbx_description
1 polymer ?
#
loop_
_entity_poly.entity_id
_entity_poly.type
_entity_poly.pdbx_seq_one_letter_code
_entity_poly.pdbx_strand_id
1 'polypeptide(L)'
;MPTTSSVRQLPHPERAEIRLEAVLHALADPIRLRIVTALDPYGEGDGSGATCSQVELPVSASTSTHHFRVLREAGVINQCYRGTAKINCLRRTDLEARFPGLLDAVLRAAAS
;
A
#
# COMPACT_ATOMS: atom_id res chain seq x y z
N MET A 1 -21.64 21.00 9.08
CA MET A 1 -21.24 20.36 8.87
C MET A 1 -20.49 19.97 8.19
N PRO A 2 -20.11 19.64 8.08
CA PRO A 2 -19.33 19.25 7.62
C PRO A 2 -18.90 18.86 6.69
N THR A 3 -18.41 18.75 6.44
CA THR A 3 -17.96 18.45 5.77
C THR A 3 -17.45 17.80 5.28
N THR A 4 -17.48 17.78 5.02
CA THR A 4 -17.25 16.81 4.62
C THR A 4 -16.15 16.31 4.00
N SER A 5 -15.35 15.71 4.56
CA SER A 5 -14.27 15.00 3.96
C SER A 5 -14.78 14.04 2.90
N SER A 6 -14.25 14.14 1.68
CA SER A 6 -14.56 13.19 0.65
C SER A 6 -13.67 11.94 0.74
N VAL A 7 -12.77 11.89 1.72
CA VAL A 7 -11.84 10.77 1.91
C VAL A 7 -12.44 9.77 2.87
N ARG A 8 -12.54 8.50 2.45
CA ARG A 8 -13.03 7.41 3.30
C ARG A 8 -11.95 6.34 3.39
N GLN A 9 -11.58 5.98 4.61
CA GLN A 9 -10.60 4.93 4.86
C GLN A 9 -11.25 3.56 4.71
N LEU A 10 -10.51 2.63 4.11
CA LEU A 10 -10.85 1.22 4.16
C LEU A 10 -10.29 0.63 5.45
N PRO A 11 -10.74 -0.57 5.86
CA PRO A 11 -10.20 -1.20 7.08
C PRO A 11 -8.71 -1.48 6.96
N HIS A 12 -7.95 -1.08 7.99
CA HIS A 12 -6.51 -1.28 8.05
C HIS A 12 -6.11 -1.76 9.45
N PRO A 13 -5.02 -2.54 9.57
CA PRO A 13 -4.47 -2.82 10.89
C PRO A 13 -3.85 -1.54 11.46
N GLU A 14 -3.93 -1.38 12.77
CA GLU A 14 -3.21 -0.32 13.47
C GLU A 14 -1.72 -0.62 13.41
N ARG A 15 -0.89 0.42 13.58
CA ARG A 15 0.57 0.22 13.57
C ARG A 15 0.99 -0.94 14.46
N ALA A 16 0.47 -0.99 15.68
CA ALA A 16 0.85 -2.03 16.64
C ALA A 16 0.41 -3.42 16.24
N GLU A 17 -0.56 -3.53 15.32
CA GLU A 17 -1.10 -4.81 14.87
C GLU A 17 -0.38 -5.36 13.64
N ILE A 18 0.51 -4.57 13.03
CA ILE A 18 1.24 -5.01 11.84
C ILE A 18 2.26 -6.07 12.25
N ARG A 19 2.17 -7.24 11.63
CA ARG A 19 3.02 -8.38 11.96
C ARG A 19 4.07 -8.58 10.88
N LEU A 20 5.30 -8.85 11.30
CA LEU A 20 6.41 -9.03 10.37
C LEU A 20 6.13 -10.14 9.34
N GLU A 21 5.63 -11.28 9.81
CA GLU A 21 5.39 -12.41 8.91
C GLU A 21 4.29 -12.10 7.88
N ALA A 22 3.30 -11.27 8.25
CA ALA A 22 2.27 -10.86 7.31
C ALA A 22 2.84 -9.93 6.24
N VAL A 23 3.72 -9.01 6.65
CA VAL A 23 4.40 -8.11 5.72
C VAL A 23 5.28 -8.89 4.76
N LEU A 24 6.07 -9.83 5.29
CA LEU A 24 6.95 -10.64 4.45
C LEU A 24 6.15 -11.50 3.47
N HIS A 25 5.05 -12.08 3.92
CA HIS A 25 4.17 -12.84 3.04
C HIS A 25 3.60 -11.97 1.92
N ALA A 26 3.13 -10.77 2.28
CA ALA A 26 2.55 -9.87 1.29
C ALA A 26 3.59 -9.43 0.25
N LEU A 27 4.84 -9.28 0.66
CA LEU A 27 5.91 -8.86 -0.24
C LEU A 27 6.51 -10.01 -1.05
N ALA A 28 6.21 -11.26 -0.70
CA ALA A 28 6.79 -12.43 -1.36
C ALA A 28 5.98 -12.83 -2.59
N ASP A 29 5.69 -11.87 -3.46
CA ASP A 29 4.97 -12.09 -4.70
C ASP A 29 5.42 -11.05 -5.72
N PRO A 30 5.76 -11.47 -6.96
CA PRO A 30 6.28 -10.52 -7.93
C PRO A 30 5.31 -9.40 -8.30
N ILE A 31 4.00 -9.69 -8.34
CA ILE A 31 3.01 -8.65 -8.64
C ILE A 31 2.92 -7.65 -7.50
N ARG A 32 2.91 -8.14 -6.27
CA ARG A 32 2.84 -7.26 -5.10
C ARG A 32 4.13 -6.44 -4.93
N LEU A 33 5.30 -7.01 -5.22
CA LEU A 33 6.54 -6.23 -5.25
C LEU A 33 6.47 -5.12 -6.29
N ARG A 34 5.89 -5.41 -7.45
CA ARG A 34 5.71 -4.43 -8.50
C ARG A 34 4.81 -3.27 -8.04
N ILE A 35 3.74 -3.59 -7.31
CA ILE A 35 2.86 -2.56 -6.75
C ILE A 35 3.64 -1.66 -5.78
N VAL A 36 4.37 -2.27 -4.85
CA VAL A 36 5.11 -1.54 -3.83
C VAL A 36 6.16 -0.64 -4.48
N THR A 37 6.87 -1.16 -5.48
CA THR A 37 7.87 -0.38 -6.22
C THR A 37 7.22 0.79 -6.95
N ALA A 38 6.06 0.56 -7.56
CA ALA A 38 5.34 1.62 -8.28
C ALA A 38 4.83 2.70 -7.34
N LEU A 39 4.51 2.35 -6.09
CA LEU A 39 4.02 3.32 -5.12
C LEU A 39 5.15 4.11 -4.45
N ASP A 40 6.40 3.64 -4.57
CA ASP A 40 7.54 4.28 -3.92
C ASP A 40 7.66 5.78 -4.21
N PRO A 41 7.51 6.25 -5.47
CA PRO A 41 7.66 7.67 -5.76
C PRO A 41 6.56 8.56 -5.18
N TYR A 42 5.43 7.97 -4.77
CA TYR A 42 4.31 8.74 -4.24
C TYR A 42 4.47 8.97 -2.74
N GLY A 43 3.99 10.12 -2.26
CA GLY A 43 4.05 10.42 -0.85
C GLY A 43 3.02 9.64 -0.04
N GLU A 44 3.09 9.81 1.27
CA GLU A 44 2.08 9.28 2.18
C GLU A 44 1.32 10.45 2.80
N GLY A 45 0.09 10.19 3.24
CA GLY A 45 -0.74 11.21 3.86
C GLY A 45 -1.84 11.69 2.93
N ASP A 46 -2.44 12.81 3.29
CA ASP A 46 -3.61 13.34 2.64
C ASP A 46 -3.47 13.54 1.16
N GLY A 47 -4.22 12.79 0.40
CA GLY A 47 -4.30 12.96 -1.03
C GLY A 47 -3.08 12.52 -1.81
N SER A 48 -2.04 12.07 -1.12
CA SER A 48 -0.88 11.50 -1.78
C SER A 48 -1.16 10.05 -2.12
N GLY A 49 -0.53 9.56 -3.19
CA GLY A 49 -0.66 8.18 -3.59
C GLY A 49 -1.10 8.04 -5.03
N ALA A 50 -1.29 6.81 -5.45
CA ALA A 50 -1.66 6.47 -6.82
C ALA A 50 -2.97 5.70 -6.83
N THR A 51 -3.78 5.92 -7.86
CA THR A 51 -4.95 5.08 -8.09
C THR A 51 -4.50 3.72 -8.61
N CYS A 52 -5.36 2.71 -8.49
CA CYS A 52 -5.04 1.39 -9.02
C CYS A 52 -4.76 1.43 -10.51
N SER A 53 -5.42 2.32 -11.25
CA SER A 53 -5.21 2.44 -12.69
C SER A 53 -3.87 3.07 -13.05
N GLN A 54 -3.25 3.80 -12.12
CA GLN A 54 -1.92 4.37 -12.33
C GLN A 54 -0.81 3.34 -12.11
N VAL A 55 -1.15 2.20 -11.52
CA VAL A 55 -0.21 1.10 -11.31
C VAL A 55 -0.54 0.02 -12.33
N GLU A 56 0.25 -0.03 -13.39
CA GLU A 56 0.01 -0.98 -14.49
C GLU A 56 0.52 -2.35 -14.12
N LEU A 57 -0.36 -3.33 -14.19
CA LEU A 57 -0.04 -4.71 -13.82
C LEU A 57 -0.45 -5.66 -14.95
N PRO A 58 0.34 -6.73 -15.19
CA PRO A 58 0.03 -7.71 -16.25
C PRO A 58 -0.99 -8.76 -15.78
N VAL A 59 -2.02 -8.35 -15.07
CA VAL A 59 -3.04 -9.25 -14.54
C VAL A 59 -4.40 -8.59 -14.69
N SER A 60 -5.47 -9.39 -14.52
CA SER A 60 -6.84 -8.89 -14.63
C SER A 60 -7.16 -7.92 -13.48
N ALA A 61 -8.22 -7.14 -13.65
CA ALA A 61 -8.64 -6.19 -12.64
C ALA A 61 -8.99 -6.87 -11.32
N SER A 62 -9.64 -8.02 -11.37
CA SER A 62 -10.01 -8.74 -10.15
C SER A 62 -8.79 -9.29 -9.43
N THR A 63 -7.81 -9.80 -10.17
CA THR A 63 -6.55 -10.27 -9.59
C THR A 63 -5.78 -9.10 -8.98
N SER A 64 -5.75 -7.97 -9.68
CA SER A 64 -5.12 -6.75 -9.18
C SER A 64 -5.75 -6.32 -7.86
N THR A 65 -7.08 -6.28 -7.79
CA THR A 65 -7.82 -5.92 -6.58
C THR A 65 -7.43 -6.84 -5.41
N HIS A 66 -7.29 -8.12 -5.68
CA HIS A 66 -6.87 -9.08 -4.65
C HIS A 66 -5.48 -8.75 -4.10
N HIS A 67 -4.53 -8.43 -4.97
CA HIS A 67 -3.17 -8.10 -4.54
C HIS A 67 -3.12 -6.81 -3.70
N PHE A 68 -3.87 -5.79 -4.11
CA PHE A 68 -3.96 -4.57 -3.32
C PHE A 68 -4.56 -4.85 -1.94
N ARG A 69 -5.58 -5.71 -1.87
CA ARG A 69 -6.19 -6.06 -0.59
C ARG A 69 -5.22 -6.81 0.33
N VAL A 70 -4.43 -7.74 -0.21
CA VAL A 70 -3.43 -8.47 0.58
C VAL A 70 -2.44 -7.48 1.19
N LEU A 71 -1.96 -6.52 0.39
CA LEU A 71 -1.02 -5.51 0.89
C LEU A 71 -1.65 -4.62 1.96
N ARG A 72 -2.92 -4.24 1.77
CA ARG A 72 -3.63 -3.42 2.76
C ARG A 72 -3.81 -4.16 4.08
N GLU A 73 -4.28 -5.40 4.02
CA GLU A 73 -4.55 -6.20 5.22
C GLU A 73 -3.28 -6.54 5.98
N ALA A 74 -2.15 -6.62 5.29
CA ALA A 74 -0.85 -6.85 5.93
C ALA A 74 -0.27 -5.58 6.55
N GLY A 75 -0.82 -4.41 6.22
CA GLY A 75 -0.31 -3.15 6.74
C GLY A 75 0.79 -2.52 5.91
N VAL A 76 1.00 -3.00 4.68
CA VAL A 76 2.05 -2.47 3.81
C VAL A 76 1.60 -1.17 3.13
N ILE A 77 0.32 -1.10 2.74
CA ILE A 77 -0.23 0.08 2.08
C ILE A 77 -1.45 0.60 2.81
N ASN A 78 -1.72 1.88 2.58
CA ASN A 78 -2.97 2.52 2.96
C ASN A 78 -3.82 2.63 1.70
N GLN A 79 -5.10 2.30 1.82
CA GLN A 79 -6.07 2.51 0.74
C GLN A 79 -7.21 3.34 1.27
N CYS A 80 -7.60 4.37 0.54
CA CYS A 80 -8.77 5.17 0.89
C CYS A 80 -9.50 5.56 -0.38
N TYR A 81 -10.78 5.88 -0.24
CA TYR A 81 -11.54 6.46 -1.34
C TYR A 81 -11.48 7.97 -1.23
N ARG A 82 -11.24 8.62 -2.35
CA ARG A 82 -11.39 10.05 -2.49
C ARG A 82 -12.44 10.23 -3.59
N GLY A 83 -13.68 10.52 -3.19
CA GLY A 83 -14.80 10.41 -4.11
C GLY A 83 -14.95 8.98 -4.56
N THR A 84 -14.89 8.72 -5.86
CA THR A 84 -14.98 7.37 -6.42
C THR A 84 -13.61 6.75 -6.69
N ALA A 85 -12.52 7.51 -6.51
CA ALA A 85 -11.19 7.02 -6.79
C ALA A 85 -10.60 6.34 -5.55
N LYS A 86 -10.01 5.17 -5.74
CA LYS A 86 -9.31 4.46 -4.66
C LYS A 86 -7.84 4.85 -4.74
N ILE A 87 -7.34 5.47 -3.67
CA ILE A 87 -5.98 6.00 -3.60
C ILE A 87 -5.13 5.09 -2.74
N ASN A 88 -3.94 4.77 -3.20
CA ASN A 88 -3.02 3.84 -2.55
C ASN A 88 -1.69 4.52 -2.25
N CYS A 89 -1.14 4.30 -1.07
CA CYS A 89 0.20 4.76 -0.74
C CYS A 89 0.87 3.79 0.23
N LEU A 90 2.20 3.79 0.25
CA LEU A 90 2.95 2.95 1.19
C LEU A 90 2.83 3.51 2.60
N ARG A 91 2.75 2.62 3.58
CA ARG A 91 2.74 3.02 4.99
C ARG A 91 4.17 3.09 5.51
N ARG A 92 4.98 3.98 4.93
CA ARG A 92 6.40 4.12 5.24
C ARG A 92 6.67 4.35 6.71
N THR A 93 5.95 5.31 7.29
CA THR A 93 6.19 5.70 8.68
C THR A 93 5.91 4.54 9.63
N ASP A 94 4.80 3.85 9.41
CA ASP A 94 4.44 2.71 10.25
C ASP A 94 5.40 1.55 10.08
N LEU A 95 5.78 1.25 8.84
CA LEU A 95 6.70 0.14 8.56
C LEU A 95 8.09 0.43 9.09
N GLU A 96 8.56 1.68 8.99
CA GLU A 96 9.86 2.05 9.53
C GLU A 96 9.87 2.00 11.06
N ALA A 97 8.76 2.41 11.69
CA ALA A 97 8.65 2.36 13.14
C ALA A 97 8.66 0.92 13.66
N ARG A 98 8.02 0.02 12.93
CA ARG A 98 7.91 -1.38 13.35
C ARG A 98 9.12 -2.22 12.96
N PHE A 99 9.62 -2.00 11.74
CA PHE A 99 10.69 -2.84 11.16
C PHE A 99 11.71 -1.94 10.48
N PRO A 100 12.58 -1.26 11.26
CA PRO A 100 13.50 -0.28 10.69
C PRO A 100 14.38 -0.88 9.58
N GLY A 101 14.42 -0.19 8.45
CA GLY A 101 15.24 -0.58 7.31
C GLY A 101 14.66 -1.63 6.40
N LEU A 102 13.57 -2.29 6.80
CA LEU A 102 13.03 -3.40 6.01
C LEU A 102 12.49 -2.92 4.66
N LEU A 103 11.64 -1.90 4.65
CA LEU A 103 11.03 -1.43 3.41
C LEU A 103 12.10 -0.92 2.44
N ASP A 104 13.05 -0.13 2.92
CA ASP A 104 14.12 0.38 2.08
C ASP A 104 14.97 -0.74 1.48
N ALA A 105 15.26 -1.77 2.26
CA ALA A 105 16.02 -2.92 1.78
C ALA A 105 15.26 -3.66 0.68
N VAL A 106 13.96 -3.85 0.87
CA VAL A 106 13.12 -4.53 -0.11
C VAL A 106 13.04 -3.71 -1.40
N LEU A 107 12.82 -2.40 -1.29
CA LEU A 107 12.73 -1.54 -2.46
C LEU A 107 14.04 -1.51 -3.24
N ARG A 108 15.18 -1.47 -2.56
CA ARG A 108 16.47 -1.51 -3.23
C ARG A 108 16.71 -2.85 -3.92
N ALA A 109 16.36 -3.93 -3.27
CA ALA A 109 16.52 -5.26 -3.85
C ALA A 109 15.61 -5.44 -5.05
N ALA A 110 14.39 -4.93 -4.99
CA ALA A 110 13.43 -5.04 -6.08
C ALA A 110 13.82 -4.19 -7.29
N ALA A 111 14.58 -3.12 -7.07
CA ALA A 111 15.02 -2.22 -8.14
C ALA A 111 16.26 -2.74 -8.88
N SER A 112 16.92 -3.74 -8.34
CA SER A 112 18.15 -4.29 -8.92
C SER A 112 17.89 -5.08 -10.19
#